data_bca7d8f8991661a048b5ce6b49e95a7f
#
_entry.id   bca7d8f8991661a048b5ce6b49e95a7f
#
_cell.length_a   1.000
_cell.length_b   1.000
_cell.length_c   1.000
_cell.angle_alpha   90.00
_cell.angle_beta   90.00
_cell.angle_gamma   90.00
#
_symmetry.space_group_name_H-M   'P 1'
#
loop_
_entity.id
_entity.type
_entity.pdbx_description
1 polymer ?
#
loop_
_entity_poly.entity_id
_entity_poly.type
_entity_poly.pdbx_seq_one_letter_code
_entity_poly.pdbx_strand_id
1 'polypeptide(L)'
;IQMQETKTIRVKKCPYCFRNISNEDAGFLLRTDGVRFQSPALNEVFSYKTDTAYLYFWSAMGIPEEQIDAKRIIIDNEVMTELNQELTAAGRDLAVKRFDTDSCGYTFHVEEGAVTLFSNTMVCPHCHNVLPQNFFKYEMLMIGLAGSVASGKTVYLCSLMMNGFDVMQRQNL
;
A
#
# COMPACT_ATOMS: atom_id res chain seq x y z
N ILE A 1 -12.88 16.20 -28.25
CA ILE A 1 -13.28 16.69 -26.89
C ILE A 1 -12.84 15.60 -25.94
N GLN A 2 -11.62 15.74 -25.36
CA GLN A 2 -11.17 14.88 -24.29
C GLN A 2 -11.94 15.28 -23.03
N MET A 3 -12.82 14.40 -22.57
CA MET A 3 -13.41 14.51 -21.24
C MET A 3 -12.26 14.31 -20.24
N GLN A 4 -11.88 15.39 -19.56
CA GLN A 4 -11.06 15.29 -18.35
C GLN A 4 -11.91 14.55 -17.32
N GLU A 5 -11.56 13.30 -17.03
CA GLU A 5 -12.10 12.59 -15.86
C GLU A 5 -11.70 13.37 -14.62
N THR A 6 -12.70 13.91 -13.94
CA THR A 6 -12.51 14.57 -12.65
C THR A 6 -12.09 13.51 -11.64
N LYS A 7 -10.80 13.49 -11.33
CA LYS A 7 -10.20 12.58 -10.35
C LYS A 7 -10.84 12.83 -8.98
N THR A 8 -11.70 11.93 -8.55
CA THR A 8 -12.38 12.05 -7.26
C THR A 8 -11.40 11.74 -6.14
N ILE A 9 -11.04 12.75 -5.34
CA ILE A 9 -10.25 12.56 -4.13
C ILE A 9 -11.13 11.89 -3.08
N ARG A 10 -10.70 10.72 -2.61
CA ARG A 10 -11.37 9.98 -1.53
C ARG A 10 -10.46 9.95 -0.31
N VAL A 11 -11.00 10.36 0.82
CA VAL A 11 -10.29 10.37 2.11
C VAL A 11 -10.91 9.34 3.03
N LYS A 12 -10.08 8.46 3.60
CA LYS A 12 -10.48 7.43 4.56
C LYS A 12 -9.51 7.36 5.73
N LYS A 13 -9.94 6.76 6.84
CA LYS A 13 -9.06 6.50 7.99
C LYS A 13 -8.29 5.20 7.80
N CYS A 14 -7.00 5.23 8.06
CA CYS A 14 -6.18 4.02 8.14
C CYS A 14 -6.72 3.08 9.22
N PRO A 15 -6.91 1.78 8.94
CA PRO A 15 -7.39 0.83 9.94
C PRO A 15 -6.36 0.53 11.04
N TYR A 16 -5.10 0.92 10.86
CA TYR A 16 -4.02 0.68 11.81
C TYR A 16 -3.71 1.91 12.67
N CYS A 17 -3.34 3.03 12.05
CA CYS A 17 -2.92 4.24 12.77
C CYS A 17 -4.03 5.29 12.92
N PHE A 18 -5.20 5.06 12.36
CA PHE A 18 -6.39 5.93 12.40
C PHE A 18 -6.22 7.34 11.82
N ARG A 19 -5.09 7.62 11.16
CA ARG A 19 -4.88 8.88 10.44
C ARG A 19 -5.66 8.87 9.13
N ASN A 20 -6.05 10.07 8.68
CA ASN A 20 -6.70 10.23 7.39
C ASN A 20 -5.70 9.98 6.25
N ILE A 21 -6.16 9.27 5.24
CA ILE A 21 -5.38 8.95 4.03
C ILE A 21 -6.21 9.36 2.83
N SER A 22 -5.63 10.10 1.90
CA SER A 22 -6.23 10.27 0.57
C SER A 22 -5.73 9.18 -0.38
N ASN A 23 -6.50 8.89 -1.42
CA ASN A 23 -6.08 7.97 -2.46
C ASN A 23 -4.85 8.46 -3.25
N GLU A 24 -4.54 9.75 -3.19
CA GLU A 24 -3.37 10.36 -3.82
C GLU A 24 -2.09 10.18 -3.01
N ASP A 25 -2.23 10.09 -1.67
CA ASP A 25 -1.09 9.99 -0.75
C ASP A 25 -0.69 8.54 -0.44
N ALA A 26 -1.51 7.56 -0.84
CA ALA A 26 -1.19 6.15 -0.60
C ALA A 26 0.13 5.76 -1.27
N GLY A 27 1.03 5.15 -0.50
CA GLY A 27 2.23 4.53 -1.02
C GLY A 27 1.96 3.11 -1.54
N PHE A 28 2.99 2.50 -2.14
CA PHE A 28 2.93 1.13 -2.67
C PHE A 28 4.12 0.31 -2.21
N LEU A 29 3.82 -0.92 -1.79
CA LEU A 29 4.84 -1.92 -1.51
C LEU A 29 5.24 -2.59 -2.82
N LEU A 30 6.51 -2.47 -3.18
CA LEU A 30 7.06 -3.10 -4.38
C LEU A 30 7.83 -4.36 -4.01
N ARG A 31 7.74 -5.36 -4.88
CA ARG A 31 8.58 -6.57 -4.85
C ARG A 31 9.36 -6.62 -6.15
N THR A 32 10.69 -6.58 -6.02
CA THR A 32 11.61 -6.57 -7.18
C THR A 32 12.55 -7.78 -7.16
N ASP A 33 12.05 -8.93 -6.78
CA ASP A 33 12.88 -10.12 -6.64
C ASP A 33 13.62 -10.44 -7.95
N GLY A 34 14.94 -10.26 -7.92
CA GLY A 34 15.83 -10.56 -9.05
C GLY A 34 15.93 -9.46 -10.12
N VAL A 35 15.25 -8.33 -10.01
CA VAL A 35 15.39 -7.22 -10.95
C VAL A 35 16.66 -6.42 -10.62
N ARG A 36 17.52 -6.23 -11.62
CA ARG A 36 18.71 -5.38 -11.55
C ARG A 36 18.65 -4.35 -12.66
N PHE A 37 18.89 -3.11 -12.31
CA PHE A 37 18.96 -1.99 -13.25
C PHE A 37 20.42 -1.70 -13.60
N GLN A 38 20.66 -1.18 -14.81
CA GLN A 38 22.00 -0.74 -15.21
C GLN A 38 22.41 0.54 -14.47
N SER A 39 21.43 1.38 -14.13
CA SER A 39 21.66 2.59 -13.35
C SER A 39 21.87 2.28 -11.86
N PRO A 40 23.01 2.69 -11.25
CA PRO A 40 23.21 2.57 -9.81
C PRO A 40 22.15 3.29 -8.98
N ALA A 41 21.71 4.47 -9.41
CA ALA A 41 20.69 5.25 -8.74
C ALA A 41 19.34 4.50 -8.68
N LEU A 42 18.93 3.86 -9.78
CA LEU A 42 17.72 3.03 -9.81
C LEU A 42 17.85 1.79 -8.90
N ASN A 43 19.01 1.15 -8.86
CA ASN A 43 19.24 0.04 -7.95
C ASN A 43 19.16 0.46 -6.49
N GLU A 44 19.57 1.69 -6.17
CA GLU A 44 19.44 2.23 -4.82
C GLU A 44 17.98 2.52 -4.44
N VAL A 45 17.21 3.15 -5.33
CA VAL A 45 15.78 3.45 -5.12
C VAL A 45 14.99 2.15 -4.94
N PHE A 46 15.23 1.16 -5.80
CA PHE A 46 14.51 -0.13 -5.77
C PHE A 46 15.24 -1.20 -4.92
N SER A 47 16.01 -0.78 -3.93
CA SER A 47 16.64 -1.69 -2.96
C SER A 47 15.78 -1.87 -1.71
N TYR A 48 15.89 -3.04 -1.07
CA TYR A 48 15.26 -3.28 0.22
C TYR A 48 15.93 -2.43 1.31
N LYS A 49 15.19 -1.49 1.87
CA LYS A 49 15.63 -0.64 2.97
C LYS A 49 14.80 -0.94 4.22
N THR A 50 15.33 -0.60 5.39
CA THR A 50 14.54 -0.67 6.61
C THR A 50 13.45 0.40 6.59
N ASP A 51 12.21 -0.04 6.57
CA ASP A 51 11.03 0.81 6.65
C ASP A 51 10.82 1.25 8.10
N THR A 52 11.33 2.42 8.41
CA THR A 52 11.31 2.98 9.77
C THR A 52 9.90 3.29 10.27
N ALA A 53 8.99 3.70 9.40
CA ALA A 53 7.60 3.99 9.77
C ALA A 53 6.85 2.70 10.17
N TYR A 54 7.07 1.63 9.44
CA TYR A 54 6.51 0.32 9.76
C TYR A 54 7.12 -0.27 11.03
N LEU A 55 8.44 -0.20 11.15
CA LEU A 55 9.16 -0.67 12.32
C LEU A 55 8.68 0.04 13.59
N TYR A 56 8.64 1.38 13.55
CA TYR A 56 8.18 2.20 14.67
C TYR A 56 6.74 1.87 15.07
N PHE A 57 5.84 1.70 14.11
CA PHE A 57 4.45 1.38 14.40
C PHE A 57 4.31 0.08 15.19
N TRP A 58 4.96 -1.00 14.75
CA TRP A 58 4.84 -2.29 15.40
C TRP A 58 5.62 -2.40 16.70
N SER A 59 6.78 -1.73 16.81
CA SER A 59 7.51 -1.60 18.08
C SER A 59 6.66 -0.88 19.14
N ALA A 60 5.95 0.18 18.75
CA ALA A 60 5.02 0.88 19.64
C ALA A 60 3.83 0.02 20.08
N MET A 61 3.47 -1.00 19.27
CA MET A 61 2.46 -2.00 19.64
C MET A 61 3.03 -3.15 20.51
N GLY A 62 4.31 -3.08 20.88
CA GLY A 62 4.97 -4.05 21.76
C GLY A 62 5.56 -5.27 21.05
N ILE A 63 5.68 -5.23 19.73
CA ILE A 63 6.37 -6.29 18.97
C ILE A 63 7.88 -6.00 19.01
N PRO A 64 8.73 -6.96 19.44
CA PRO A 64 10.18 -6.81 19.40
C PRO A 64 10.69 -6.54 17.97
N GLU A 65 11.65 -5.62 17.83
CA GLU A 65 12.13 -5.20 16.49
C GLU A 65 12.69 -6.35 15.65
N GLU A 66 13.34 -7.32 16.28
CA GLU A 66 13.88 -8.52 15.62
C GLU A 66 12.81 -9.45 15.04
N GLN A 67 11.54 -9.29 15.44
CA GLN A 67 10.40 -10.04 14.92
C GLN A 67 9.65 -9.29 13.81
N ILE A 68 10.04 -8.04 13.54
CA ILE A 68 9.38 -7.22 12.52
C ILE A 68 10.18 -7.30 11.22
N ASP A 69 9.57 -7.89 10.18
CA ASP A 69 10.14 -7.87 8.83
C ASP A 69 9.93 -6.49 8.19
N ALA A 70 10.84 -5.57 8.53
CA ALA A 70 10.81 -4.19 8.08
C ALA A 70 11.67 -3.93 6.83
N LYS A 71 12.31 -4.95 6.23
CA LYS A 71 13.07 -4.79 4.98
C LYS A 71 12.13 -4.77 3.78
N ARG A 72 11.84 -3.58 3.29
CA ARG A 72 10.78 -3.37 2.31
C ARG A 72 11.20 -2.32 1.28
N ILE A 73 10.55 -2.34 0.11
CA ILE A 73 10.63 -1.28 -0.88
C ILE A 73 9.29 -0.57 -0.88
N ILE A 74 9.25 0.65 -0.39
CA ILE A 74 8.06 1.50 -0.37
C ILE A 74 8.26 2.62 -1.37
N ILE A 75 7.29 2.76 -2.25
CA ILE A 75 7.23 3.86 -3.22
C ILE A 75 6.07 4.76 -2.80
N ASP A 76 6.39 5.84 -2.17
CA ASP A 76 5.48 6.92 -1.80
C ASP A 76 5.68 8.14 -2.71
N ASN A 77 4.98 9.23 -2.42
CA ASN A 77 5.08 10.45 -3.22
C ASN A 77 6.45 11.13 -3.11
N GLU A 78 7.15 10.97 -1.99
CA GLU A 78 8.48 11.54 -1.77
C GLU A 78 9.52 10.82 -2.62
N VAL A 79 9.56 9.49 -2.50
CA VAL A 79 10.42 8.62 -3.33
C VAL A 79 10.15 8.82 -4.82
N MET A 80 8.87 8.99 -5.20
CA MET A 80 8.49 9.27 -6.58
C MET A 80 9.02 10.61 -7.08
N THR A 81 9.00 11.63 -6.24
CA THR A 81 9.51 12.96 -6.60
C THR A 81 11.02 12.94 -6.78
N GLU A 82 11.74 12.32 -5.85
CA GLU A 82 13.20 12.13 -5.93
C GLU A 82 13.59 11.34 -7.19
N LEU A 83 12.93 10.23 -7.44
CA LEU A 83 13.16 9.40 -8.61
C LEU A 83 12.96 10.19 -9.91
N ASN A 84 11.89 10.95 -10.03
CA ASN A 84 11.63 11.77 -11.22
C ASN A 84 12.67 12.88 -11.41
N GLN A 85 13.18 13.47 -10.34
CA GLN A 85 14.24 14.47 -10.42
C GLN A 85 15.53 13.85 -10.94
N GLU A 86 15.95 12.70 -10.43
CA GLU A 86 17.15 12.00 -10.86
C GLU A 86 17.06 11.56 -12.32
N LEU A 87 15.92 11.05 -12.74
CA LEU A 87 15.70 10.59 -14.10
C LEU A 87 15.66 11.74 -15.11
N THR A 88 15.02 12.85 -14.73
CA THR A 88 15.02 14.07 -15.55
C THR A 88 16.44 14.64 -15.70
N ALA A 89 17.22 14.64 -14.61
CA ALA A 89 18.62 15.08 -14.65
C ALA A 89 19.48 14.18 -15.54
N ALA A 90 19.15 12.89 -15.66
CA ALA A 90 19.81 11.94 -16.55
C ALA A 90 19.29 12.00 -18.01
N GLY A 91 18.33 12.91 -18.31
CA GLY A 91 17.73 13.01 -19.64
C GLY A 91 16.84 11.81 -20.01
N ARG A 92 16.29 11.14 -19.01
CA ARG A 92 15.43 9.97 -19.15
C ARG A 92 14.01 10.30 -18.72
N ASP A 93 13.04 9.92 -19.54
CA ASP A 93 11.63 10.01 -19.20
C ASP A 93 11.19 8.73 -18.50
N LEU A 94 10.93 8.81 -17.21
CA LEU A 94 10.21 7.73 -16.50
C LEU A 94 8.72 7.97 -16.63
N ALA A 95 8.05 7.23 -17.50
CA ALA A 95 6.60 7.26 -17.57
C ALA A 95 6.02 6.48 -16.38
N VAL A 96 5.67 7.20 -15.32
CA VAL A 96 4.90 6.64 -14.22
C VAL A 96 3.42 6.83 -14.54
N LYS A 97 2.71 5.72 -14.77
CA LYS A 97 1.25 5.75 -14.91
C LYS A 97 0.61 5.22 -13.64
N ARG A 98 -0.22 6.05 -13.01
CA ARG A 98 -1.13 5.62 -11.95
C ARG A 98 -2.30 4.93 -12.63
N PHE A 99 -2.53 3.64 -12.31
CA PHE A 99 -3.71 2.95 -12.81
C PHE A 99 -4.97 3.47 -12.15
N ASP A 100 -6.00 3.58 -12.97
CA ASP A 100 -7.27 4.19 -12.65
C ASP A 100 -8.08 3.35 -11.65
N THR A 101 -8.88 4.01 -10.93
CA THR A 101 -9.93 3.78 -9.93
C THR A 101 -10.35 2.37 -9.55
N ASP A 102 -10.25 1.37 -10.41
CA ASP A 102 -10.69 0.00 -10.13
C ASP A 102 -9.57 -0.97 -9.74
N SER A 103 -8.34 -0.64 -10.06
CA SER A 103 -7.15 -1.36 -9.58
C SER A 103 -6.07 -0.35 -9.21
N CYS A 104 -6.09 0.09 -7.95
CA CYS A 104 -5.04 0.98 -7.45
C CYS A 104 -3.69 0.27 -7.52
N GLY A 105 -2.86 0.68 -8.46
CA GLY A 105 -1.49 0.18 -8.63
C GLY A 105 -0.64 1.22 -9.33
N TYR A 106 0.67 1.09 -9.22
CA TYR A 106 1.63 1.84 -10.00
C TYR A 106 2.32 0.92 -11.00
N THR A 107 2.42 1.37 -12.24
CA THR A 107 3.31 0.78 -13.23
C THR A 107 4.48 1.73 -13.45
N PHE A 108 5.67 1.21 -13.32
CA PHE A 108 6.90 1.92 -13.60
C PHE A 108 7.43 1.40 -14.94
N HIS A 109 7.52 2.27 -15.94
CA HIS A 109 8.19 1.96 -17.18
C HIS A 109 9.62 2.51 -17.09
N VAL A 110 10.59 1.63 -17.05
CA VAL A 110 11.99 1.99 -17.11
C VAL A 110 12.47 1.71 -18.52
N GLU A 111 12.80 2.75 -19.29
CA GLU A 111 13.11 2.62 -20.73
C GLU A 111 14.41 1.84 -21.03
N GLU A 112 15.32 1.68 -20.10
CA GLU A 112 16.48 0.82 -20.28
C GLU A 112 16.14 -0.65 -20.07
N GLY A 113 15.78 -1.33 -21.15
CA GLY A 113 15.58 -2.78 -21.15
C GLY A 113 14.15 -3.26 -20.88
N ALA A 114 13.15 -2.41 -21.05
CA ALA A 114 11.74 -2.77 -20.98
C ALA A 114 11.31 -3.44 -19.67
N VAL A 115 11.83 -3.02 -18.54
CA VAL A 115 11.39 -3.51 -17.23
C VAL A 115 10.16 -2.73 -16.80
N THR A 116 9.03 -3.41 -16.76
CA THR A 116 7.80 -2.88 -16.16
C THR A 116 7.65 -3.42 -14.76
N LEU A 117 7.70 -2.54 -13.76
CA LEU A 117 7.40 -2.88 -12.38
C LEU A 117 5.96 -2.51 -12.05
N PHE A 118 5.27 -3.43 -11.44
CA PHE A 118 3.87 -3.24 -11.05
C PHE A 118 3.67 -3.54 -9.57
N SER A 119 2.90 -2.71 -8.89
CA SER A 119 2.41 -2.99 -7.55
C SER A 119 0.95 -2.56 -7.39
N ASN A 120 0.14 -3.47 -6.89
CA ASN A 120 -1.23 -3.20 -6.46
C ASN A 120 -1.38 -3.26 -4.92
N THR A 121 -0.28 -3.39 -4.20
CA THR A 121 -0.28 -3.48 -2.74
C THR A 121 -0.09 -2.09 -2.15
N MET A 122 -1.22 -1.43 -1.86
CA MET A 122 -1.20 -0.11 -1.23
C MET A 122 -0.74 -0.18 0.22
N VAL A 123 -0.03 0.85 0.66
CA VAL A 123 0.35 1.06 2.06
C VAL A 123 -0.09 2.44 2.54
N CYS A 124 -0.33 2.53 3.84
CA CYS A 124 -0.61 3.81 4.49
C CYS A 124 0.62 4.72 4.44
N PRO A 125 0.53 6.00 4.04
CA PRO A 125 1.67 6.91 3.98
C PRO A 125 2.26 7.27 5.35
N HIS A 126 1.58 6.91 6.44
CA HIS A 126 2.02 7.26 7.80
C HIS A 126 2.63 6.10 8.58
N CYS A 127 2.09 4.89 8.45
CA CYS A 127 2.56 3.73 9.20
C CYS A 127 3.01 2.58 8.31
N HIS A 128 2.96 2.74 7.01
CA HIS A 128 3.32 1.81 5.96
C HIS A 128 2.70 0.40 6.09
N ASN A 129 1.65 0.26 6.91
CA ASN A 129 0.87 -0.98 6.95
C ASN A 129 0.10 -1.16 5.64
N VAL A 130 0.02 -2.39 5.18
CA VAL A 130 -0.69 -2.75 3.95
C VAL A 130 -2.18 -2.50 4.13
N LEU A 131 -2.75 -1.73 3.22
CA LEU A 131 -4.18 -1.44 3.20
C LEU A 131 -4.94 -2.60 2.54
N PRO A 132 -6.20 -2.85 2.96
CA PRO A 132 -7.03 -3.85 2.32
C PRO A 132 -7.19 -3.61 0.81
N GLN A 133 -7.38 -4.67 0.05
CA GLN A 133 -7.68 -4.54 -1.38
C GLN A 133 -8.92 -3.67 -1.58
N ASN A 134 -8.89 -2.83 -2.62
CA ASN A 134 -9.98 -1.91 -2.94
C ASN A 134 -10.34 -0.94 -1.79
N PHE A 135 -9.37 -0.61 -0.92
CA PHE A 135 -9.56 0.23 0.26
C PHE A 135 -10.35 1.52 -0.03
N PHE A 136 -10.08 2.18 -1.16
CA PHE A 136 -10.80 3.40 -1.54
C PHE A 136 -12.08 3.14 -2.32
N LYS A 137 -12.33 1.92 -2.80
CA LYS A 137 -13.52 1.57 -3.58
C LYS A 137 -14.75 1.32 -2.71
N TYR A 138 -14.58 0.59 -1.61
CA TYR A 138 -15.68 0.16 -0.75
C TYR A 138 -15.69 0.92 0.56
N GLU A 139 -16.89 1.13 1.12
CA GLU A 139 -17.03 1.60 2.49
C GLU A 139 -16.41 0.59 3.48
N MET A 140 -15.68 1.12 4.45
CA MET A 140 -14.99 0.30 5.45
C MET A 140 -15.67 0.48 6.81
N LEU A 141 -16.17 -0.62 7.37
CA LEU A 141 -16.65 -0.68 8.74
C LEU A 141 -15.57 -1.28 9.63
N MET A 142 -15.07 -0.50 10.58
CA MET A 142 -14.13 -0.97 11.59
C MET A 142 -14.88 -1.33 12.87
N ILE A 143 -14.78 -2.60 13.28
CA ILE A 143 -15.41 -3.10 14.50
C ILE A 143 -14.30 -3.45 15.50
N GLY A 144 -14.28 -2.76 16.64
CA GLY A 144 -13.40 -3.05 17.76
C GLY A 144 -14.05 -4.03 18.74
N LEU A 145 -13.36 -5.10 19.09
CA LEU A 145 -13.79 -6.03 20.14
C LEU A 145 -12.89 -5.88 21.37
N ALA A 146 -13.46 -5.44 22.47
CA ALA A 146 -12.79 -5.36 23.76
C ALA A 146 -13.29 -6.46 24.71
N GLY A 147 -12.41 -6.94 25.58
CA GLY A 147 -12.76 -7.95 26.60
C GLY A 147 -11.51 -8.61 27.18
N SER A 148 -11.67 -9.25 28.34
CA SER A 148 -10.59 -9.97 29.02
C SER A 148 -10.06 -11.15 28.22
N VAL A 149 -8.94 -11.69 28.64
CA VAL A 149 -8.40 -12.95 28.09
C VAL A 149 -9.43 -14.06 28.27
N ALA A 150 -9.56 -14.96 27.29
CA ALA A 150 -10.52 -16.06 27.26
C ALA A 150 -12.02 -15.66 27.27
N SER A 151 -12.36 -14.41 26.97
CA SER A 151 -13.77 -13.95 26.92
C SER A 151 -14.55 -14.37 25.65
N GLY A 152 -14.01 -15.28 24.84
CA GLY A 152 -14.68 -15.78 23.63
C GLY A 152 -14.64 -14.86 22.41
N LYS A 153 -13.83 -13.79 22.42
CA LYS A 153 -13.71 -12.83 21.29
C LYS A 153 -13.39 -13.52 19.96
N THR A 154 -12.43 -14.45 19.96
CA THR A 154 -12.04 -15.18 18.76
C THR A 154 -13.19 -16.06 18.24
N VAL A 155 -13.89 -16.75 19.14
CA VAL A 155 -15.06 -17.57 18.76
C VAL A 155 -16.16 -16.71 18.16
N TYR A 156 -16.44 -15.53 18.76
CA TYR A 156 -17.39 -14.58 18.22
C TYR A 156 -17.01 -14.09 16.83
N LEU A 157 -15.74 -13.72 16.62
CA LEU A 157 -15.24 -13.29 15.30
C LEU A 157 -15.38 -14.40 14.25
N CYS A 158 -14.98 -15.64 14.60
CA CYS A 158 -15.13 -16.77 13.69
C CYS A 158 -16.60 -17.00 13.32
N SER A 159 -17.50 -16.96 14.31
CA SER A 159 -18.94 -17.11 14.08
C SER A 159 -19.49 -15.98 13.21
N LEU A 160 -19.09 -14.73 13.47
CA LEU A 160 -19.50 -13.59 12.66
C LEU A 160 -19.04 -13.70 11.21
N MET A 161 -17.81 -14.14 10.99
CA MET A 161 -17.27 -14.35 9.63
C MET A 161 -18.04 -15.47 8.90
N MET A 162 -18.25 -16.61 9.53
CA MET A 162 -18.99 -17.73 8.93
C MET A 162 -20.42 -17.34 8.57
N ASN A 163 -21.15 -16.73 9.51
CA ASN A 163 -22.52 -16.29 9.25
C ASN A 163 -22.58 -15.14 8.24
N GLY A 164 -21.60 -14.25 8.24
CA GLY A 164 -21.50 -13.16 7.27
C GLY A 164 -21.37 -13.66 5.84
N PHE A 165 -20.53 -14.68 5.61
CA PHE A 165 -20.41 -15.33 4.30
C PHE A 165 -21.72 -15.95 3.83
N ASP A 166 -22.44 -16.64 4.72
CA ASP A 166 -23.73 -17.26 4.40
C ASP A 166 -24.77 -16.21 4.01
N VAL A 167 -24.81 -15.08 4.72
CA VAL A 167 -25.74 -13.98 4.40
C VAL A 167 -25.38 -13.34 3.06
N MET A 168 -24.10 -13.09 2.79
CA MET A 168 -23.66 -12.52 1.52
C MET A 168 -23.97 -13.43 0.33
N GLN A 169 -23.77 -14.75 0.47
CA GLN A 169 -24.12 -15.72 -0.58
C GLN A 169 -25.63 -15.76 -0.85
N ARG A 170 -26.47 -15.68 0.19
CA ARG A 170 -27.94 -15.69 0.03
C ARG A 170 -28.48 -14.40 -0.62
N GLN A 171 -27.77 -13.28 -0.47
CA GLN A 171 -28.17 -11.99 -1.01
C GLN A 171 -27.56 -11.68 -2.37
N ASN A 172 -26.75 -12.59 -2.96
CA ASN A 172 -26.00 -12.38 -4.22
C ASN A 172 -25.14 -11.10 -4.19
N LEU A 173 -24.55 -10.77 -3.04
CA LEU A 173 -23.64 -9.65 -2.81
C LEU A 173 -22.19 -10.06 -2.93
#